data_e057c4500c964f9e02d6886435ae9324
#
_entry.id   e057c4500c964f9e02d6886435ae9324
#
_cell.length_a   1.000
_cell.length_b   1.000
_cell.length_c   1.000
_cell.angle_alpha   90.00
_cell.angle_beta   90.00
_cell.angle_gamma   90.00
#
_symmetry.space_group_name_H-M   'P 1'
#
loop_
_entity.id
_entity.type
_entity.pdbx_description
1 polymer ?
#
loop_
_entity_poly.entity_id
_entity_poly.type
_entity_poly.pdbx_seq_one_letter_code
_entity_poly.pdbx_strand_id
1 'polypeptide(L)'
;MKTEGPRQVGTDKESPARNAGMALSGVEADVTTRLRTKAELEQASGLMDVVCERGNLKLAYQRVIENKGAAGVDGIGIAEFKDHLKQHWPTIKAKLLAGEFMPQPVRRVDIPKPKGGVRILGIPTLTDRLIQQALHQVLSPIFEADFSASSYGFRPGRNAHQAVKAAKRYVTEGRRFVVDMDLEKFFDRVNHDLLMEKLSKKIGDRRVLRLIRRYLEAGMMAGGIVSPRTEGTPQGGPLSPLLSNILLTGLDRELESRGHAFCRYADDCNIYVRSRQAGERVMASIARFLMDKLKLTVNAVKSAVARPWERKFLGYSLTWHKAPRLRIAPASYQRLENRVREALKGTRGRSLSTTIAELNPILRGWMAYFRLTETKKTVEEVDGWVRHKLRCILWRQWKRPYTRATNLMKAGLTEEQAFRSAFNQRGPWWNSGASHMNRAFPKSFFDRLGLVSLLDTMRRLQCVQ
;
A
#
# COMPACT_ATOMS: atom_id res chain seq x y z
N MET A 1 -1.29 55.50 -1.56
CA MET A 1 -0.45 54.45 -2.13
C MET A 1 -0.61 53.20 -1.29
N LYS A 2 -1.41 52.26 -1.78
CA LYS A 2 -1.61 50.94 -1.15
C LYS A 2 -0.73 49.94 -1.90
N THR A 3 0.24 49.37 -1.22
CA THR A 3 1.12 48.28 -1.74
C THR A 3 0.38 46.97 -1.66
N GLU A 4 0.13 46.35 -2.81
CA GLU A 4 -0.40 45.01 -2.92
C GLU A 4 0.71 43.99 -2.61
N GLY A 5 0.45 43.07 -1.68
CA GLY A 5 1.30 41.92 -1.37
C GLY A 5 1.05 40.77 -2.36
N PRO A 6 1.99 39.85 -2.56
CA PRO A 6 1.90 38.83 -3.60
C PRO A 6 0.85 37.75 -3.27
N ARG A 7 0.07 37.40 -4.29
CA ARG A 7 -0.90 36.29 -4.28
C ARG A 7 -0.19 34.94 -4.04
N GLN A 8 -0.61 34.26 -3.01
CA GLN A 8 -0.24 32.86 -2.79
C GLN A 8 -0.88 31.99 -3.90
N VAL A 9 -0.02 31.35 -4.66
CA VAL A 9 -0.38 30.31 -5.64
C VAL A 9 -0.91 29.10 -4.88
N GLY A 10 -2.08 28.62 -5.30
CA GLY A 10 -2.76 27.48 -4.70
C GLY A 10 -1.89 26.23 -4.72
N THR A 11 -1.77 25.60 -3.57
CA THR A 11 -1.11 24.31 -3.41
C THR A 11 -1.99 23.22 -4.03
N ASP A 12 -1.54 22.66 -5.14
CA ASP A 12 -2.09 21.44 -5.70
C ASP A 12 -2.10 20.33 -4.63
N LYS A 13 -3.28 19.79 -4.37
CA LYS A 13 -3.50 18.66 -3.47
C LYS A 13 -2.89 17.41 -4.09
N GLU A 14 -1.65 17.11 -3.75
CA GLU A 14 -1.02 15.83 -4.06
C GLU A 14 -1.83 14.69 -3.41
N SER A 15 -2.33 13.81 -4.24
CA SER A 15 -2.98 12.57 -3.80
C SER A 15 -1.95 11.69 -3.09
N PRO A 16 -2.26 11.13 -1.90
CA PRO A 16 -1.34 10.24 -1.21
C PRO A 16 -1.11 8.98 -2.04
N ALA A 17 0.15 8.56 -2.14
CA ALA A 17 0.57 7.34 -2.79
C ALA A 17 -0.35 6.17 -2.39
N ARG A 18 -1.11 5.67 -3.36
CA ARG A 18 -1.93 4.46 -3.20
C ARG A 18 -0.97 3.31 -2.91
N ASN A 19 -1.22 2.58 -1.83
CA ASN A 19 -0.60 1.29 -1.59
C ASN A 19 -0.72 0.45 -2.87
N ALA A 20 0.40 0.13 -3.50
CA ALA A 20 0.50 -0.79 -4.62
C ALA A 20 0.27 -2.23 -4.13
N GLY A 21 -0.95 -2.51 -3.68
CA GLY A 21 -1.39 -3.78 -3.12
C GLY A 21 -2.82 -4.10 -3.52
N MET A 22 -3.38 -3.40 -4.53
CA MET A 22 -4.67 -3.79 -5.10
C MET A 22 -4.46 -4.98 -6.04
N ALA A 23 -4.99 -6.12 -5.61
CA ALA A 23 -5.17 -7.29 -6.44
C ALA A 23 -5.81 -6.89 -7.78
N LEU A 24 -5.09 -7.15 -8.87
CA LEU A 24 -5.66 -7.23 -10.19
C LEU A 24 -6.54 -8.50 -10.22
N SER A 25 -7.80 -8.37 -9.88
CA SER A 25 -8.83 -9.36 -10.17
C SER A 25 -9.54 -8.94 -11.44
N GLY A 26 -9.38 -9.76 -12.49
CA GLY A 26 -10.33 -9.91 -13.56
C GLY A 26 -10.50 -8.70 -14.49
N VAL A 27 -9.59 -8.54 -15.42
CA VAL A 27 -9.91 -8.09 -16.77
C VAL A 27 -9.40 -9.19 -17.69
N GLU A 28 -10.30 -9.92 -18.30
CA GLU A 28 -10.01 -10.84 -19.39
C GLU A 28 -9.26 -10.07 -20.48
N ALA A 29 -8.06 -10.54 -20.78
CA ALA A 29 -7.21 -9.96 -21.78
C ALA A 29 -7.73 -10.38 -23.14
N ASP A 30 -8.32 -9.44 -23.86
CA ASP A 30 -8.42 -9.54 -25.29
C ASP A 30 -7.05 -9.22 -25.90
N VAL A 31 -6.53 -10.22 -26.58
CA VAL A 31 -5.58 -10.20 -27.71
C VAL A 31 -4.12 -9.77 -27.44
N THR A 32 -3.23 -10.80 -27.39
CA THR A 32 -1.88 -10.85 -27.98
C THR A 32 -0.73 -10.06 -27.36
N THR A 33 -0.68 -9.87 -26.04
CA THR A 33 0.61 -9.58 -25.41
C THR A 33 0.82 -10.50 -24.19
N ARG A 34 0.92 -11.80 -24.47
CA ARG A 34 1.27 -12.81 -23.46
C ARG A 34 2.69 -12.55 -22.94
N LEU A 35 2.83 -12.45 -21.60
CA LEU A 35 4.15 -12.49 -21.00
C LEU A 35 4.84 -13.81 -21.38
N ARG A 36 6.10 -13.74 -21.82
CA ARG A 36 6.90 -14.91 -22.15
C ARG A 36 7.09 -15.81 -20.93
N THR A 37 7.07 -17.10 -21.13
CA THR A 37 7.40 -18.09 -20.10
C THR A 37 8.90 -18.11 -19.82
N LYS A 38 9.31 -18.70 -18.70
CA LYS A 38 10.72 -18.87 -18.36
C LYS A 38 11.50 -19.59 -19.47
N ALA A 39 10.93 -20.66 -20.05
CA ALA A 39 11.57 -21.43 -21.13
C ALA A 39 11.79 -20.59 -22.40
N GLU A 40 10.82 -19.75 -22.78
CA GLU A 40 10.94 -18.84 -23.92
C GLU A 40 12.02 -17.77 -23.68
N LEU A 41 12.20 -17.34 -22.42
CA LEU A 41 13.25 -16.36 -22.07
C LEU A 41 14.64 -16.97 -22.03
N GLU A 42 14.77 -18.24 -21.61
CA GLU A 42 16.04 -18.97 -21.61
C GLU A 42 16.53 -19.27 -23.03
N GLN A 43 15.63 -19.37 -24.03
CA GLN A 43 15.94 -19.58 -25.44
C GLN A 43 16.20 -18.29 -26.21
N ALA A 44 15.93 -17.12 -25.63
CA ALA A 44 16.13 -15.85 -26.32
C ALA A 44 17.63 -15.53 -26.47
N SER A 45 18.02 -15.04 -27.64
CA SER A 45 19.41 -14.65 -27.99
C SER A 45 20.01 -13.56 -27.12
N GLY A 46 19.17 -12.85 -26.33
CA GLY A 46 19.58 -11.87 -25.35
C GLY A 46 18.38 -11.30 -24.62
N LEU A 47 18.47 -11.21 -23.29
CA LEU A 47 17.37 -10.66 -22.46
C LEU A 47 17.13 -9.18 -22.74
N MET A 48 18.15 -8.40 -23.08
CA MET A 48 18.00 -6.99 -23.42
C MET A 48 17.17 -6.79 -24.69
N ASP A 49 17.28 -7.70 -25.65
CA ASP A 49 16.47 -7.65 -26.89
C ASP A 49 15.01 -7.88 -26.56
N VAL A 50 14.71 -8.85 -25.68
CA VAL A 50 13.34 -9.11 -25.17
C VAL A 50 12.81 -7.91 -24.38
N VAL A 51 13.63 -7.27 -23.56
CA VAL A 51 13.23 -6.04 -22.82
C VAL A 51 12.80 -4.94 -23.79
N CYS A 52 13.56 -4.78 -24.91
CA CYS A 52 13.31 -3.77 -25.94
C CYS A 52 12.27 -4.18 -26.98
N GLU A 53 11.65 -5.34 -26.85
CA GLU A 53 10.61 -5.81 -27.76
C GLU A 53 9.35 -4.95 -27.69
N ARG A 54 8.73 -4.68 -28.86
CA ARG A 54 7.57 -3.79 -28.96
C ARG A 54 6.39 -4.23 -28.08
N GLY A 55 6.12 -5.53 -27.99
CA GLY A 55 5.05 -6.09 -27.16
C GLY A 55 5.27 -5.82 -25.67
N ASN A 56 6.50 -6.11 -25.20
CA ASN A 56 6.88 -5.88 -23.80
C ASN A 56 6.83 -4.39 -23.41
N LEU A 57 7.31 -3.53 -24.29
CA LEU A 57 7.31 -2.07 -24.08
C LEU A 57 5.89 -1.49 -24.07
N LYS A 58 4.99 -1.97 -24.96
CA LYS A 58 3.59 -1.55 -24.96
C LYS A 58 2.92 -1.84 -23.63
N LEU A 59 3.10 -3.04 -23.09
CA LEU A 59 2.57 -3.42 -21.78
C LEU A 59 3.20 -2.61 -20.65
N ALA A 60 4.52 -2.38 -20.69
CA ALA A 60 5.22 -1.54 -19.71
C ALA A 60 4.70 -0.09 -19.74
N TYR A 61 4.50 0.48 -20.92
CA TYR A 61 3.93 1.82 -21.10
C TYR A 61 2.53 1.93 -20.49
N GLN A 62 1.64 0.98 -20.78
CA GLN A 62 0.29 0.97 -20.21
C GLN A 62 0.32 0.99 -18.67
N ARG A 63 1.14 0.13 -18.04
CA ARG A 63 1.28 0.08 -16.59
C ARG A 63 1.84 1.37 -15.98
N VAL A 64 2.78 2.02 -16.66
CA VAL A 64 3.35 3.30 -16.21
C VAL A 64 2.30 4.42 -16.26
N ILE A 65 1.48 4.47 -17.33
CA ILE A 65 0.42 5.48 -17.47
C ILE A 65 -0.72 5.23 -16.45
N GLU A 66 -1.13 3.99 -16.26
CA GLU A 66 -2.18 3.62 -15.28
C GLU A 66 -1.82 4.01 -13.84
N ASN A 67 -0.54 3.99 -13.48
CA ASN A 67 -0.06 4.40 -12.16
C ASN A 67 -0.19 5.90 -11.89
N LYS A 68 -0.41 6.73 -12.90
CA LYS A 68 -0.58 8.21 -12.78
C LYS A 68 0.46 8.85 -11.86
N GLY A 69 1.71 8.40 -11.94
CA GLY A 69 2.78 8.85 -11.07
C GLY A 69 3.29 10.26 -11.43
N ALA A 70 3.82 10.98 -10.45
CA ALA A 70 4.41 12.32 -10.63
C ALA A 70 5.65 12.30 -11.54
N ALA A 71 6.00 13.43 -12.16
CA ALA A 71 7.21 13.60 -12.98
C ALA A 71 8.50 13.36 -12.18
N GLY A 72 9.56 12.91 -12.87
CA GLY A 72 10.89 12.75 -12.31
C GLY A 72 11.67 14.07 -12.20
N VAL A 73 12.99 13.98 -12.32
CA VAL A 73 13.90 15.16 -12.33
C VAL A 73 13.82 15.95 -13.63
N ASP A 74 13.38 15.29 -14.72
CA ASP A 74 13.20 15.87 -16.06
C ASP A 74 11.93 16.73 -16.21
N GLY A 75 11.05 16.70 -15.20
CA GLY A 75 9.78 17.43 -15.22
C GLY A 75 8.72 16.90 -16.19
N ILE A 76 9.02 15.83 -16.96
CA ILE A 76 8.10 15.30 -17.98
C ILE A 76 6.91 14.63 -17.31
N GLY A 77 5.71 15.15 -17.61
CA GLY A 77 4.44 14.61 -17.13
C GLY A 77 3.86 13.53 -18.04
N ILE A 78 2.81 12.84 -17.57
CA ILE A 78 2.15 11.75 -18.32
C ILE A 78 1.57 12.26 -19.65
N ALA A 79 1.06 13.49 -19.69
CA ALA A 79 0.47 14.06 -20.91
C ALA A 79 1.50 14.22 -22.04
N GLU A 80 2.73 14.60 -21.68
CA GLU A 80 3.82 14.87 -22.62
C GLU A 80 4.62 13.59 -22.96
N PHE A 81 4.50 12.56 -22.13
CA PHE A 81 5.36 11.38 -22.20
C PHE A 81 5.28 10.62 -23.52
N LYS A 82 4.11 10.55 -24.14
CA LYS A 82 3.91 9.88 -25.43
C LYS A 82 4.75 10.51 -26.55
N ASP A 83 4.73 11.85 -26.63
CA ASP A 83 5.42 12.57 -27.68
C ASP A 83 6.95 12.62 -27.41
N HIS A 84 7.34 12.72 -26.13
CA HIS A 84 8.73 12.55 -25.73
C HIS A 84 9.29 11.19 -26.17
N LEU A 85 8.55 10.09 -25.96
CA LEU A 85 8.97 8.76 -26.41
C LEU A 85 9.07 8.65 -27.93
N LYS A 86 8.14 9.19 -28.70
CA LYS A 86 8.22 9.15 -30.17
C LYS A 86 9.51 9.78 -30.67
N GLN A 87 9.94 10.87 -30.06
CA GLN A 87 11.13 11.60 -30.45
C GLN A 87 12.43 10.91 -30.00
N HIS A 88 12.49 10.42 -28.78
CA HIS A 88 13.74 9.97 -28.15
C HIS A 88 13.93 8.44 -28.12
N TRP A 89 12.86 7.65 -28.31
CA TRP A 89 12.93 6.21 -28.15
C TRP A 89 13.93 5.50 -29.07
N PRO A 90 14.10 5.85 -30.36
CA PRO A 90 15.10 5.20 -31.19
C PRO A 90 16.52 5.29 -30.61
N THR A 91 16.90 6.47 -30.12
CA THR A 91 18.20 6.70 -29.47
C THR A 91 18.31 5.96 -28.13
N ILE A 92 17.26 5.98 -27.32
CA ILE A 92 17.22 5.24 -26.04
C ILE A 92 17.39 3.75 -26.29
N LYS A 93 16.65 3.19 -27.24
CA LYS A 93 16.72 1.77 -27.61
C LYS A 93 18.14 1.39 -28.09
N ALA A 94 18.75 2.19 -28.94
CA ALA A 94 20.11 1.95 -29.41
C ALA A 94 21.09 1.88 -28.23
N LYS A 95 21.02 2.82 -27.30
CA LYS A 95 21.86 2.84 -26.08
C LYS A 95 21.60 1.65 -25.16
N LEU A 96 20.34 1.19 -25.03
CA LEU A 96 20.01 0.00 -24.25
C LEU A 96 20.64 -1.25 -24.87
N LEU A 97 20.50 -1.44 -26.18
CA LEU A 97 21.07 -2.57 -26.90
C LEU A 97 22.61 -2.57 -26.90
N ALA A 98 23.22 -1.41 -26.94
CA ALA A 98 24.68 -1.25 -26.78
C ALA A 98 25.15 -1.43 -25.32
N GLY A 99 24.22 -1.45 -24.33
CA GLY A 99 24.56 -1.47 -22.92
C GLY A 99 25.14 -0.16 -22.38
N GLU A 100 24.88 0.97 -23.06
CA GLU A 100 25.41 2.30 -22.78
C GLU A 100 24.41 3.24 -22.08
N PHE A 101 23.13 2.82 -21.98
CA PHE A 101 22.10 3.65 -21.35
C PHE A 101 22.47 4.01 -19.91
N MET A 102 22.38 5.29 -19.58
CA MET A 102 22.63 5.83 -18.24
C MET A 102 21.31 6.33 -17.65
N PRO A 103 20.85 5.73 -16.53
CA PRO A 103 19.68 6.22 -15.81
C PRO A 103 19.89 7.63 -15.26
N GLN A 104 18.80 8.39 -15.18
CA GLN A 104 18.83 9.68 -14.51
C GLN A 104 18.72 9.53 -12.99
N PRO A 105 19.21 10.51 -12.21
CA PRO A 105 19.00 10.53 -10.77
C PRO A 105 17.50 10.52 -10.42
N VAL A 106 17.14 9.95 -9.29
CA VAL A 106 15.75 9.98 -8.82
C VAL A 106 15.44 11.28 -8.09
N ARG A 107 14.26 11.86 -8.31
CA ARG A 107 13.80 13.04 -7.59
C ARG A 107 13.41 12.66 -6.17
N ARG A 108 14.04 13.28 -5.17
CA ARG A 108 13.72 13.07 -3.75
C ARG A 108 12.39 13.71 -3.38
N VAL A 109 11.53 12.94 -2.70
CA VAL A 109 10.30 13.42 -2.05
C VAL A 109 10.25 12.89 -0.64
N ASP A 110 10.09 13.79 0.32
CA ASP A 110 10.04 13.48 1.73
C ASP A 110 8.58 13.36 2.19
N ILE A 111 8.17 12.16 2.63
CA ILE A 111 6.82 11.89 3.13
C ILE A 111 6.84 11.76 4.66
N PRO A 112 6.09 12.60 5.41
CA PRO A 112 6.00 12.51 6.86
C PRO A 112 5.42 11.16 7.29
N LYS A 113 6.04 10.52 8.30
CA LYS A 113 5.50 9.30 8.91
C LYS A 113 4.48 9.65 10.00
N PRO A 114 3.38 8.88 10.17
CA PRO A 114 2.35 9.16 11.17
C PRO A 114 2.83 9.19 12.63
N LYS A 115 3.98 8.56 12.92
CA LYS A 115 4.59 8.48 14.26
C LYS A 115 5.86 9.34 14.40
N GLY A 116 6.04 10.31 13.51
CA GLY A 116 7.26 11.13 13.44
C GLY A 116 8.34 10.55 12.54
N GLY A 117 9.24 11.42 12.08
CA GLY A 117 10.27 11.10 11.10
C GLY A 117 9.76 11.18 9.65
N VAL A 118 10.67 10.96 8.70
CA VAL A 118 10.43 11.10 7.27
C VAL A 118 10.69 9.78 6.56
N ARG A 119 9.91 9.50 5.52
CA ARG A 119 10.17 8.44 4.54
C ARG A 119 10.64 9.09 3.25
N ILE A 120 11.84 8.77 2.83
CA ILE A 120 12.42 9.29 1.60
C ILE A 120 11.96 8.42 0.45
N LEU A 121 11.28 9.02 -0.53
CA LEU A 121 10.96 8.38 -1.82
C LEU A 121 11.87 8.95 -2.91
N GLY A 122 12.33 8.08 -3.80
CA GLY A 122 12.99 8.46 -5.03
C GLY A 122 12.05 8.27 -6.21
N ILE A 123 11.68 9.34 -6.89
CA ILE A 123 10.81 9.30 -8.07
C ILE A 123 11.67 9.26 -9.32
N PRO A 124 11.77 8.11 -10.05
CA PRO A 124 12.47 8.04 -11.33
C PRO A 124 11.73 8.81 -12.41
N THR A 125 12.41 9.17 -13.50
CA THR A 125 11.77 9.70 -14.71
C THR A 125 10.76 8.71 -15.29
N LEU A 126 9.81 9.18 -16.12
CA LEU A 126 8.85 8.28 -16.76
C LEU A 126 9.56 7.30 -17.73
N THR A 127 10.63 7.74 -18.38
CA THR A 127 11.48 6.89 -19.22
C THR A 127 12.15 5.78 -18.40
N ASP A 128 12.74 6.11 -17.26
CA ASP A 128 13.35 5.11 -16.37
C ASP A 128 12.32 4.15 -15.80
N ARG A 129 11.11 4.63 -15.45
CA ARG A 129 10.01 3.74 -15.02
C ARG A 129 9.56 2.79 -16.13
N LEU A 130 9.49 3.25 -17.37
CA LEU A 130 9.17 2.40 -18.52
C LEU A 130 10.22 1.28 -18.68
N ILE A 131 11.49 1.61 -18.66
CA ILE A 131 12.57 0.64 -18.80
C ILE A 131 12.61 -0.32 -17.60
N GLN A 132 12.48 0.17 -16.37
CA GLN A 132 12.39 -0.66 -15.17
C GLN A 132 11.17 -1.59 -15.19
N GLN A 133 10.03 -1.10 -15.68
CA GLN A 133 8.82 -1.92 -15.83
C GLN A 133 9.00 -2.99 -16.89
N ALA A 134 9.65 -2.68 -18.00
CA ALA A 134 9.98 -3.64 -19.05
C ALA A 134 10.94 -4.72 -18.54
N LEU A 135 11.99 -4.33 -17.80
CA LEU A 135 12.90 -5.25 -17.10
C LEU A 135 12.14 -6.15 -16.12
N HIS A 136 11.29 -5.55 -15.28
CA HIS A 136 10.49 -6.30 -14.30
C HIS A 136 9.65 -7.41 -14.97
N GLN A 137 9.02 -7.13 -16.10
CA GLN A 137 8.18 -8.09 -16.84
C GLN A 137 8.97 -9.27 -17.38
N VAL A 138 10.20 -9.03 -17.82
CA VAL A 138 11.11 -10.06 -18.36
C VAL A 138 11.77 -10.87 -17.23
N LEU A 139 12.19 -10.21 -16.15
CA LEU A 139 12.92 -10.86 -15.06
C LEU A 139 12.00 -11.60 -14.08
N SER A 140 10.78 -11.10 -13.86
CA SER A 140 9.87 -11.67 -12.88
C SER A 140 9.62 -13.19 -13.09
N PRO A 141 9.32 -13.71 -14.29
CA PRO A 141 9.14 -15.15 -14.49
C PRO A 141 10.40 -15.99 -14.21
N ILE A 142 11.60 -15.43 -14.45
CA ILE A 142 12.88 -16.12 -14.23
C ILE A 142 13.10 -16.39 -12.74
N PHE A 143 12.76 -15.42 -11.88
CA PHE A 143 12.99 -15.51 -10.44
C PHE A 143 11.81 -16.05 -9.65
N GLU A 144 10.58 -15.97 -10.19
CA GLU A 144 9.36 -16.40 -9.49
C GLU A 144 9.42 -17.88 -9.04
N ALA A 145 10.06 -18.75 -9.83
CA ALA A 145 10.22 -20.16 -9.51
C ALA A 145 11.07 -20.43 -8.26
N ASP A 146 11.93 -19.50 -7.86
CA ASP A 146 12.82 -19.65 -6.71
C ASP A 146 12.22 -19.09 -5.42
N PHE A 147 11.17 -18.29 -5.52
CA PHE A 147 10.59 -17.65 -4.35
C PHE A 147 9.82 -18.63 -3.50
N SER A 148 10.04 -18.55 -2.18
CA SER A 148 9.36 -19.35 -1.18
C SER A 148 7.83 -19.28 -1.31
N ALA A 149 7.16 -20.39 -1.06
CA ALA A 149 5.71 -20.44 -0.92
C ALA A 149 5.20 -19.55 0.24
N SER A 150 6.04 -19.24 1.21
CA SER A 150 5.76 -18.40 2.37
C SER A 150 6.05 -16.91 2.14
N SER A 151 6.51 -16.52 0.94
CA SER A 151 6.70 -15.14 0.50
C SER A 151 5.51 -14.67 -0.35
N TYR A 152 4.86 -13.57 0.04
CA TYR A 152 3.59 -13.13 -0.54
C TYR A 152 3.63 -11.72 -1.15
N GLY A 153 4.59 -10.89 -0.77
CA GLY A 153 4.65 -9.49 -1.18
C GLY A 153 5.20 -9.29 -2.59
N PHE A 154 4.56 -8.43 -3.39
CA PHE A 154 5.04 -8.03 -4.73
C PHE A 154 5.26 -9.18 -5.71
N ARG A 155 4.44 -10.21 -5.64
CA ARG A 155 4.53 -11.39 -6.52
C ARG A 155 3.24 -11.60 -7.31
N PRO A 156 3.31 -12.08 -8.56
CA PRO A 156 2.14 -12.46 -9.34
C PRO A 156 1.31 -13.53 -8.62
N GLY A 157 -0.01 -13.38 -8.61
CA GLY A 157 -0.92 -14.34 -7.98
C GLY A 157 -0.85 -14.46 -6.45
N ARG A 158 0.01 -13.66 -5.78
CA ARG A 158 0.14 -13.62 -4.33
C ARG A 158 -0.41 -12.30 -3.77
N ASN A 159 -0.97 -12.36 -2.56
CA ASN A 159 -1.54 -11.18 -1.92
C ASN A 159 -1.49 -11.23 -0.38
N ALA A 160 -1.80 -10.10 0.24
CA ALA A 160 -1.80 -9.96 1.70
C ALA A 160 -2.81 -10.90 2.40
N HIS A 161 -3.95 -11.20 1.76
CA HIS A 161 -4.95 -12.10 2.34
C HIS A 161 -4.45 -13.54 2.48
N GLN A 162 -3.67 -14.02 1.50
CA GLN A 162 -3.05 -15.34 1.58
C GLN A 162 -2.05 -15.41 2.74
N ALA A 163 -1.23 -14.36 2.91
CA ALA A 163 -0.28 -14.27 4.03
C ALA A 163 -1.01 -14.28 5.39
N VAL A 164 -2.09 -13.51 5.53
CA VAL A 164 -2.89 -13.44 6.76
C VAL A 164 -3.60 -14.77 7.05
N LYS A 165 -4.11 -15.47 6.03
CA LYS A 165 -4.70 -16.82 6.17
C LYS A 165 -3.65 -17.84 6.64
N ALA A 166 -2.44 -17.80 6.07
CA ALA A 166 -1.32 -18.66 6.49
C ALA A 166 -0.90 -18.37 7.93
N ALA A 167 -0.78 -17.11 8.31
CA ALA A 167 -0.50 -16.68 9.68
C ALA A 167 -1.53 -17.23 10.68
N LYS A 168 -2.83 -17.11 10.37
CA LYS A 168 -3.91 -17.68 11.19
C LYS A 168 -3.76 -19.20 11.32
N ARG A 169 -3.48 -19.91 10.22
CA ARG A 169 -3.27 -21.36 10.21
C ARG A 169 -2.16 -21.77 11.17
N TYR A 170 -1.00 -21.12 11.11
CA TYR A 170 0.11 -21.43 12.00
C TYR A 170 -0.21 -21.24 13.48
N VAL A 171 -0.99 -20.21 13.82
CA VAL A 171 -1.42 -20.00 15.22
C VAL A 171 -2.45 -21.04 15.64
N THR A 172 -3.35 -21.45 14.74
CA THR A 172 -4.32 -22.53 14.99
C THR A 172 -3.63 -23.89 15.22
N GLU A 173 -2.51 -24.16 14.53
CA GLU A 173 -1.66 -25.34 14.71
C GLU A 173 -0.85 -25.32 16.01
N GLY A 174 -1.08 -24.37 16.90
CA GLY A 174 -0.47 -24.31 18.23
C GLY A 174 0.82 -23.47 18.32
N ARG A 175 1.21 -22.74 17.26
CA ARG A 175 2.33 -21.79 17.34
C ARG A 175 1.85 -20.48 17.94
N ARG A 176 1.91 -20.40 19.28
CA ARG A 176 1.31 -19.33 20.09
C ARG A 176 2.21 -18.11 20.30
N PHE A 177 3.37 -18.06 19.66
CA PHE A 177 4.27 -16.92 19.68
C PHE A 177 4.65 -16.54 18.24
N VAL A 178 4.87 -15.27 18.03
CA VAL A 178 5.36 -14.69 16.78
C VAL A 178 6.66 -13.95 17.02
N VAL A 179 7.64 -14.23 16.19
CA VAL A 179 8.84 -13.42 16.04
C VAL A 179 8.53 -12.43 14.92
N ASP A 180 8.18 -11.21 15.29
CA ASP A 180 7.85 -10.12 14.37
C ASP A 180 9.15 -9.34 14.09
N MET A 181 9.67 -9.48 12.87
CA MET A 181 10.95 -8.90 12.45
C MET A 181 10.74 -7.75 11.46
N ASP A 182 11.20 -6.57 11.84
CA ASP A 182 11.25 -5.36 10.99
C ASP A 182 12.72 -5.12 10.61
N LEU A 183 13.03 -5.01 9.32
CA LEU A 183 14.38 -4.70 8.86
C LEU A 183 14.64 -3.18 8.92
N GLU A 184 15.79 -2.79 9.45
CA GLU A 184 16.12 -1.37 9.60
C GLU A 184 16.45 -0.75 8.25
N LYS A 185 15.60 0.19 7.79
CA LYS A 185 15.79 0.93 6.52
C LYS A 185 16.16 0.00 5.36
N PHE A 186 15.50 -1.13 5.23
CA PHE A 186 15.84 -2.20 4.29
C PHE A 186 16.21 -1.68 2.89
N PHE A 187 15.34 -0.86 2.28
CA PHE A 187 15.59 -0.33 0.94
C PHE A 187 16.83 0.58 0.85
N ASP A 188 17.23 1.19 1.95
CA ASP A 188 18.41 2.08 1.99
C ASP A 188 19.72 1.33 2.27
N ARG A 189 19.65 0.04 2.67
CA ARG A 189 20.79 -0.79 3.08
C ARG A 189 21.00 -2.04 2.23
N VAL A 190 20.33 -2.14 1.08
CA VAL A 190 20.56 -3.25 0.14
C VAL A 190 22.00 -3.22 -0.35
N ASN A 191 22.79 -4.25 -0.04
CA ASN A 191 24.15 -4.37 -0.56
C ASN A 191 24.10 -4.71 -2.05
N HIS A 192 24.68 -3.83 -2.89
CA HIS A 192 24.64 -3.95 -4.33
C HIS A 192 25.37 -5.18 -4.84
N ASP A 193 26.54 -5.52 -4.27
CA ASP A 193 27.36 -6.62 -4.76
C ASP A 193 26.71 -7.97 -4.47
N LEU A 194 26.16 -8.17 -3.27
CA LEU A 194 25.37 -9.37 -2.92
C LEU A 194 24.14 -9.52 -3.82
N LEU A 195 23.48 -8.43 -4.15
CA LEU A 195 22.32 -8.47 -5.03
C LEU A 195 22.76 -8.82 -6.46
N MET A 196 23.82 -8.18 -6.97
CA MET A 196 24.36 -8.44 -8.29
C MET A 196 24.90 -9.87 -8.43
N GLU A 197 25.53 -10.43 -7.40
CA GLU A 197 25.93 -11.84 -7.36
C GLU A 197 24.71 -12.77 -7.54
N LYS A 198 23.61 -12.51 -6.82
CA LYS A 198 22.39 -13.32 -6.97
C LYS A 198 21.77 -13.20 -8.36
N LEU A 199 21.80 -12.01 -8.95
CA LEU A 199 21.27 -11.76 -10.30
C LEU A 199 22.11 -12.47 -11.35
N SER A 200 23.45 -12.40 -11.27
CA SER A 200 24.37 -13.00 -12.25
C SER A 200 24.30 -14.52 -12.32
N LYS A 201 23.84 -15.19 -11.24
CA LYS A 201 23.61 -16.64 -11.25
C LYS A 201 22.51 -17.09 -12.24
N LYS A 202 21.63 -16.19 -12.66
CA LYS A 202 20.51 -16.48 -13.56
C LYS A 202 20.44 -15.62 -14.82
N ILE A 203 21.09 -14.48 -14.79
CA ILE A 203 21.10 -13.53 -15.91
C ILE A 203 22.49 -13.58 -16.57
N GLY A 204 22.56 -14.17 -17.77
CA GLY A 204 23.80 -14.19 -18.58
C GLY A 204 24.03 -12.90 -19.36
N ASP A 205 22.99 -12.12 -19.64
CA ASP A 205 23.11 -10.88 -20.42
C ASP A 205 23.77 -9.75 -19.63
N ARG A 206 25.03 -9.48 -19.94
CA ARG A 206 25.83 -8.44 -19.29
C ARG A 206 25.24 -7.04 -19.44
N ARG A 207 24.47 -6.77 -20.52
CA ARG A 207 23.82 -5.48 -20.75
C ARG A 207 22.74 -5.25 -19.69
N VAL A 208 21.93 -6.28 -19.41
CA VAL A 208 20.91 -6.24 -18.37
C VAL A 208 21.51 -6.06 -16.97
N LEU A 209 22.54 -6.85 -16.63
CA LEU A 209 23.22 -6.73 -15.35
C LEU A 209 23.84 -5.33 -15.14
N ARG A 210 24.51 -4.80 -16.16
CA ARG A 210 25.08 -3.45 -16.13
C ARG A 210 24.01 -2.39 -15.93
N LEU A 211 22.88 -2.50 -16.62
CA LEU A 211 21.77 -1.58 -16.49
C LEU A 211 21.15 -1.61 -15.08
N ILE A 212 20.97 -2.80 -14.50
CA ILE A 212 20.47 -2.93 -13.12
C ILE A 212 21.46 -2.28 -12.14
N ARG A 213 22.78 -2.53 -12.31
CA ARG A 213 23.82 -1.91 -11.47
C ARG A 213 23.74 -0.38 -11.53
N ARG A 214 23.60 0.17 -12.73
CA ARG A 214 23.44 1.63 -12.91
C ARG A 214 22.18 2.18 -12.24
N TYR A 215 21.05 1.43 -12.25
CA TYR A 215 19.84 1.82 -11.51
C TYR A 215 20.04 1.81 -10.00
N LEU A 216 20.82 0.90 -9.46
CA LEU A 216 21.15 0.86 -8.03
C LEU A 216 22.04 2.05 -7.64
N GLU A 217 23.01 2.40 -8.49
CA GLU A 217 23.96 3.50 -8.30
C GLU A 217 23.39 4.87 -8.68
N ALA A 218 22.26 4.91 -9.39
CA ALA A 218 21.60 6.16 -9.78
C ALA A 218 21.37 7.03 -8.55
N GLY A 219 21.98 8.22 -8.54
CA GLY A 219 21.94 9.15 -7.43
C GLY A 219 20.55 9.67 -7.13
N MET A 220 20.43 10.34 -6.00
CA MET A 220 19.21 11.02 -5.59
C MET A 220 19.40 12.53 -5.69
N MET A 221 18.49 13.21 -6.38
CA MET A 221 18.51 14.66 -6.53
C MET A 221 17.59 15.33 -5.52
N ALA A 222 18.13 16.26 -4.74
CA ALA A 222 17.41 17.13 -3.83
C ALA A 222 17.92 18.57 -3.99
N GLY A 223 17.04 19.54 -4.24
CA GLY A 223 17.42 20.95 -4.39
C GLY A 223 18.48 21.20 -5.48
N GLY A 224 18.49 20.42 -6.56
CA GLY A 224 19.48 20.52 -7.66
C GLY A 224 20.80 19.80 -7.41
N ILE A 225 21.05 19.26 -6.21
CA ILE A 225 22.26 18.52 -5.87
C ILE A 225 22.02 17.01 -5.99
N VAL A 226 22.90 16.32 -6.72
CA VAL A 226 22.86 14.86 -6.86
C VAL A 226 23.80 14.22 -5.83
N SER A 227 23.26 13.38 -4.96
CA SER A 227 24.03 12.55 -4.04
C SER A 227 24.20 11.15 -4.62
N PRO A 228 25.41 10.63 -4.79
CA PRO A 228 25.65 9.27 -5.26
C PRO A 228 25.15 8.24 -4.23
N ARG A 229 24.90 7.01 -4.69
CA ARG A 229 24.53 5.87 -3.83
C ARG A 229 25.57 4.76 -3.94
N THR A 230 26.02 4.31 -2.80
CA THR A 230 26.91 3.13 -2.67
C THR A 230 26.18 1.90 -2.18
N GLU A 231 25.00 2.08 -1.56
CA GLU A 231 24.11 1.02 -1.08
C GLU A 231 22.64 1.43 -1.23
N GLY A 232 21.76 0.48 -1.13
CA GLY A 232 20.30 0.69 -1.19
C GLY A 232 19.72 0.66 -2.60
N THR A 233 18.41 0.61 -2.66
CA THR A 233 17.62 0.71 -3.91
C THR A 233 16.59 1.83 -3.77
N PRO A 234 16.37 2.65 -4.81
CA PRO A 234 15.39 3.74 -4.73
C PRO A 234 13.98 3.21 -4.38
N GLN A 235 13.38 3.74 -3.32
CA GLN A 235 11.98 3.45 -3.03
C GLN A 235 11.10 4.23 -4.02
N GLY A 236 10.40 3.53 -4.94
CA GLY A 236 9.47 4.14 -5.89
C GLY A 236 9.62 3.68 -7.34
N GLY A 237 10.69 2.98 -7.69
CA GLY A 237 10.86 2.37 -9.01
C GLY A 237 10.13 1.01 -9.14
N PRO A 238 9.64 0.64 -10.34
CA PRO A 238 8.96 -0.63 -10.57
C PRO A 238 9.83 -1.87 -10.33
N LEU A 239 11.14 -1.76 -10.47
CA LEU A 239 12.08 -2.87 -10.35
C LEU A 239 12.43 -3.20 -8.88
N SER A 240 12.43 -2.21 -7.99
CA SER A 240 12.89 -2.35 -6.61
C SER A 240 12.18 -3.47 -5.80
N PRO A 241 10.85 -3.70 -5.94
CA PRO A 241 10.18 -4.80 -5.25
C PRO A 241 10.68 -6.19 -5.66
N LEU A 242 10.97 -6.41 -6.96
CA LEU A 242 11.53 -7.66 -7.46
C LEU A 242 12.94 -7.88 -6.91
N LEU A 243 13.80 -6.87 -6.98
CA LEU A 243 15.17 -6.93 -6.46
C LEU A 243 15.19 -7.22 -4.95
N SER A 244 14.25 -6.63 -4.21
CA SER A 244 14.06 -6.90 -2.77
C SER A 244 13.74 -8.37 -2.51
N ASN A 245 12.82 -8.97 -3.26
CA ASN A 245 12.46 -10.36 -3.12
C ASN A 245 13.64 -11.29 -3.49
N ILE A 246 14.41 -10.97 -4.55
CA ILE A 246 15.60 -11.72 -4.94
C ILE A 246 16.64 -11.74 -3.81
N LEU A 247 16.91 -10.59 -3.16
CA LEU A 247 17.84 -10.54 -2.04
C LEU A 247 17.33 -11.37 -0.86
N LEU A 248 16.05 -11.21 -0.49
CA LEU A 248 15.44 -11.85 0.67
C LEU A 248 15.10 -13.34 0.47
N THR A 249 15.22 -13.89 -0.75
CA THR A 249 15.14 -15.35 -0.98
C THR A 249 16.16 -16.10 -0.14
N GLY A 250 17.32 -15.50 0.17
CA GLY A 250 18.30 -16.08 1.08
C GLY A 250 17.77 -16.29 2.51
N LEU A 251 17.01 -15.31 3.02
CA LEU A 251 16.31 -15.43 4.31
C LEU A 251 15.22 -16.51 4.26
N ASP A 252 14.42 -16.52 3.20
CA ASP A 252 13.34 -17.50 3.05
C ASP A 252 13.89 -18.94 3.06
N ARG A 253 14.94 -19.20 2.29
CA ARG A 253 15.61 -20.53 2.24
C ARG A 253 16.20 -20.92 3.58
N GLU A 254 16.80 -20.00 4.31
CA GLU A 254 17.32 -20.24 5.64
C GLU A 254 16.22 -20.62 6.64
N LEU A 255 15.07 -19.96 6.57
CA LEU A 255 13.91 -20.27 7.41
C LEU A 255 13.31 -21.64 7.04
N GLU A 256 13.23 -21.96 5.75
CA GLU A 256 12.75 -23.26 5.24
C GLU A 256 13.67 -24.39 5.63
N SER A 257 14.98 -24.25 5.48
CA SER A 257 15.98 -25.28 5.83
C SER A 257 15.97 -25.64 7.32
N ARG A 258 15.59 -24.67 8.17
CA ARG A 258 15.42 -24.88 9.62
C ARG A 258 14.01 -25.35 10.00
N GLY A 259 13.10 -25.56 9.03
CA GLY A 259 11.73 -26.00 9.28
C GLY A 259 10.84 -24.99 9.98
N HIS A 260 11.14 -23.70 9.87
CA HIS A 260 10.34 -22.64 10.48
C HIS A 260 9.06 -22.34 9.68
N ALA A 261 7.95 -22.20 10.39
CA ALA A 261 6.72 -21.68 9.84
C ALA A 261 6.77 -20.14 9.82
N PHE A 262 6.68 -19.53 8.65
CA PHE A 262 6.78 -18.08 8.53
C PHE A 262 5.88 -17.52 7.43
N CYS A 263 5.64 -16.23 7.49
CA CYS A 263 5.01 -15.43 6.43
C CYS A 263 5.84 -14.18 6.20
N ARG A 264 6.32 -13.99 4.97
CA ARG A 264 7.01 -12.78 4.58
C ARG A 264 6.19 -11.98 3.57
N TYR A 265 6.06 -10.69 3.80
CA TYR A 265 5.45 -9.74 2.86
C TYR A 265 6.41 -8.56 2.65
N ALA A 266 7.17 -8.57 1.56
CA ALA A 266 8.30 -7.66 1.34
C ALA A 266 9.34 -7.79 2.48
N ASP A 267 9.60 -6.71 3.20
CA ASP A 267 10.49 -6.62 4.35
C ASP A 267 9.85 -7.05 5.69
N ASP A 268 8.51 -7.11 5.77
CA ASP A 268 7.78 -7.62 6.95
C ASP A 268 7.88 -9.16 7.02
N CYS A 269 8.55 -9.71 8.04
CA CYS A 269 8.70 -11.15 8.24
C CYS A 269 8.21 -11.57 9.62
N ASN A 270 7.22 -12.47 9.65
CA ASN A 270 6.67 -13.05 10.86
C ASN A 270 6.94 -14.54 10.91
N ILE A 271 7.68 -15.00 11.95
CA ILE A 271 8.00 -16.41 12.18
C ILE A 271 7.18 -16.91 13.37
N TYR A 272 6.50 -18.04 13.22
CA TYR A 272 5.58 -18.58 14.22
C TYR A 272 6.19 -19.76 14.97
N VAL A 273 6.26 -19.65 16.30
CA VAL A 273 6.90 -20.65 17.19
C VAL A 273 5.98 -21.05 18.33
N ARG A 274 6.31 -22.17 19.02
CA ARG A 274 5.47 -22.70 20.09
C ARG A 274 5.71 -22.04 21.45
N SER A 275 6.94 -21.58 21.73
CA SER A 275 7.31 -20.97 23.02
C SER A 275 8.05 -19.65 22.83
N ARG A 276 8.03 -18.80 23.86
CA ARG A 276 8.77 -17.52 23.88
C ARG A 276 10.27 -17.78 23.76
N GLN A 277 10.81 -18.72 24.52
CA GLN A 277 12.23 -19.04 24.50
C GLN A 277 12.71 -19.53 23.13
N ALA A 278 11.88 -20.34 22.42
CA ALA A 278 12.18 -20.70 21.04
C ALA A 278 12.19 -19.47 20.13
N GLY A 279 11.26 -18.54 20.32
CA GLY A 279 11.19 -17.28 19.57
C GLY A 279 12.43 -16.40 19.77
N GLU A 280 12.90 -16.27 21.00
CA GLU A 280 14.09 -15.47 21.33
C GLU A 280 15.35 -16.07 20.69
N ARG A 281 15.51 -17.41 20.73
CA ARG A 281 16.59 -18.10 20.02
C ARG A 281 16.52 -17.89 18.51
N VAL A 282 15.33 -18.00 17.90
CA VAL A 282 15.13 -17.76 16.47
C VAL A 282 15.46 -16.31 16.12
N MET A 283 14.95 -15.33 16.87
CA MET A 283 15.26 -13.92 16.69
C MET A 283 16.77 -13.67 16.66
N ALA A 284 17.51 -14.17 17.67
CA ALA A 284 18.95 -13.96 17.78
C ALA A 284 19.71 -14.63 16.62
N SER A 285 19.35 -15.86 16.26
CA SER A 285 20.04 -16.62 15.20
C SER A 285 19.78 -16.06 13.81
N ILE A 286 18.54 -15.64 13.52
CA ILE A 286 18.19 -15.02 12.23
C ILE A 286 18.74 -13.61 12.12
N ALA A 287 18.77 -12.82 13.22
CA ALA A 287 19.41 -11.51 13.22
C ALA A 287 20.90 -11.62 12.86
N ARG A 288 21.61 -12.59 13.41
CA ARG A 288 23.02 -12.90 13.06
C ARG A 288 23.15 -13.28 11.59
N PHE A 289 22.32 -14.22 11.11
CA PHE A 289 22.32 -14.62 9.70
C PHE A 289 22.11 -13.42 8.76
N LEU A 290 21.14 -12.55 9.05
CA LEU A 290 20.87 -11.34 8.26
C LEU A 290 22.09 -10.42 8.21
N MET A 291 22.76 -10.19 9.35
CA MET A 291 23.97 -9.37 9.42
C MET A 291 25.13 -9.99 8.65
N ASP A 292 25.41 -11.25 8.90
CA ASP A 292 26.61 -11.94 8.36
C ASP A 292 26.49 -12.20 6.87
N LYS A 293 25.31 -12.70 6.42
CA LYS A 293 25.12 -13.19 5.04
C LYS A 293 24.45 -12.21 4.11
N LEU A 294 23.56 -11.35 4.62
CA LEU A 294 22.80 -10.41 3.78
C LEU A 294 23.17 -8.95 4.03
N LYS A 295 24.04 -8.67 5.01
CA LYS A 295 24.44 -7.32 5.43
C LYS A 295 23.23 -6.43 5.82
N LEU A 296 22.20 -7.06 6.40
CA LEU A 296 20.96 -6.42 6.82
C LEU A 296 20.85 -6.43 8.35
N THR A 297 20.35 -5.34 8.92
CA THR A 297 20.18 -5.17 10.36
C THR A 297 18.70 -5.25 10.75
N VAL A 298 18.41 -5.99 11.81
CA VAL A 298 17.07 -6.05 12.42
C VAL A 298 16.84 -4.81 13.29
N ASN A 299 15.69 -4.17 13.15
CA ASN A 299 15.31 -3.04 13.98
C ASN A 299 14.90 -3.51 15.38
N ALA A 300 15.78 -3.40 16.38
CA ALA A 300 15.53 -3.87 17.74
C ALA A 300 14.32 -3.22 18.42
N VAL A 301 14.00 -1.97 18.10
CA VAL A 301 12.89 -1.22 18.72
C VAL A 301 11.53 -1.71 18.23
N LYS A 302 11.44 -2.12 16.96
CA LYS A 302 10.19 -2.54 16.34
C LYS A 302 9.98 -4.05 16.35
N SER A 303 11.08 -4.81 16.30
CA SER A 303 11.03 -6.27 16.32
C SER A 303 10.78 -6.79 17.73
N ALA A 304 10.00 -7.86 17.85
CA ALA A 304 9.72 -8.47 19.14
C ALA A 304 9.27 -9.91 19.03
N VAL A 305 9.51 -10.67 20.09
CA VAL A 305 8.88 -11.97 20.33
C VAL A 305 7.68 -11.77 21.25
N ALA A 306 6.48 -11.96 20.72
CA ALA A 306 5.25 -11.66 21.44
C ALA A 306 4.12 -12.64 21.10
N ARG A 307 2.98 -12.48 21.75
CA ARG A 307 1.79 -13.21 21.37
C ARG A 307 1.19 -12.63 20.06
N PRO A 308 0.64 -13.45 19.15
CA PRO A 308 0.09 -12.98 17.88
C PRO A 308 -1.02 -11.93 18.03
N TRP A 309 -1.75 -11.93 19.14
CA TRP A 309 -2.79 -10.93 19.42
C TRP A 309 -2.27 -9.59 19.96
N GLU A 310 -1.01 -9.52 20.36
CA GLU A 310 -0.33 -8.29 20.77
C GLU A 310 0.34 -7.59 19.59
N ARG A 311 0.51 -8.31 18.49
CA ARG A 311 1.13 -7.80 17.26
C ARG A 311 0.11 -7.66 16.13
N LYS A 312 0.50 -6.94 15.12
CA LYS A 312 -0.26 -6.80 13.87
C LYS A 312 0.56 -7.32 12.71
N PHE A 313 -0.08 -8.02 11.79
CA PHE A 313 0.51 -8.40 10.52
C PHE A 313 -0.39 -7.92 9.39
N LEU A 314 0.13 -7.11 8.48
CA LEU A 314 -0.61 -6.52 7.35
C LEU A 314 -1.93 -5.84 7.76
N GLY A 315 -1.93 -5.17 8.91
CA GLY A 315 -3.10 -4.46 9.44
C GLY A 315 -4.14 -5.33 10.16
N TYR A 316 -3.96 -6.64 10.16
CA TYR A 316 -4.75 -7.58 10.95
C TYR A 316 -4.06 -7.93 12.27
N SER A 317 -4.81 -8.48 13.21
CA SER A 317 -4.35 -9.14 14.42
C SER A 317 -5.21 -10.39 14.65
N LEU A 318 -4.85 -11.19 15.64
CA LEU A 318 -5.61 -12.38 16.03
C LEU A 318 -6.25 -12.19 17.39
N THR A 319 -7.26 -12.99 17.71
CA THR A 319 -7.82 -13.06 19.06
C THR A 319 -7.04 -14.07 19.90
N TRP A 320 -7.11 -13.94 21.22
CA TRP A 320 -6.39 -14.80 22.18
C TRP A 320 -7.03 -16.19 22.40
N HIS A 321 -8.24 -16.43 21.85
CA HIS A 321 -8.99 -17.66 22.05
C HIS A 321 -8.24 -18.90 21.55
N LYS A 322 -8.66 -20.09 22.02
CA LYS A 322 -8.11 -21.38 21.58
C LYS A 322 -8.27 -21.54 20.06
N ALA A 323 -9.42 -21.18 19.51
CA ALA A 323 -9.63 -21.01 18.08
C ALA A 323 -9.48 -19.51 17.71
N PRO A 324 -8.32 -19.07 17.22
CA PRO A 324 -8.06 -17.67 16.97
C PRO A 324 -8.88 -17.15 15.79
N ARG A 325 -9.46 -15.97 15.97
CA ARG A 325 -10.22 -15.27 14.91
C ARG A 325 -9.41 -14.09 14.40
N LEU A 326 -9.49 -13.84 13.11
CA LEU A 326 -8.93 -12.62 12.52
C LEU A 326 -9.73 -11.40 12.97
N ARG A 327 -9.02 -10.41 13.44
CA ARG A 327 -9.59 -9.09 13.76
C ARG A 327 -8.77 -7.99 13.11
N ILE A 328 -9.38 -6.85 12.89
CA ILE A 328 -8.69 -5.67 12.40
C ILE A 328 -7.85 -5.07 13.55
N ALA A 329 -6.60 -4.76 13.28
CA ALA A 329 -5.74 -4.17 14.31
C ALA A 329 -6.19 -2.74 14.69
N PRO A 330 -6.12 -2.33 15.97
CA PRO A 330 -6.57 -1.01 16.42
C PRO A 330 -6.00 0.17 15.62
N ALA A 331 -4.73 0.11 15.27
CA ALA A 331 -4.09 1.13 14.45
C ALA A 331 -4.68 1.26 13.04
N SER A 332 -5.32 0.20 12.51
CA SER A 332 -5.98 0.23 11.20
C SER A 332 -7.33 0.94 11.26
N TYR A 333 -8.05 0.82 12.37
CA TYR A 333 -9.25 1.62 12.67
C TYR A 333 -8.91 3.09 12.80
N GLN A 334 -7.91 3.40 13.61
CA GLN A 334 -7.50 4.79 13.82
C GLN A 334 -7.14 5.48 12.49
N ARG A 335 -6.51 4.76 11.57
CA ARG A 335 -6.22 5.29 10.22
C ARG A 335 -7.49 5.55 9.41
N LEU A 336 -8.47 4.64 9.46
CA LEU A 336 -9.77 4.86 8.80
C LEU A 336 -10.47 6.08 9.39
N GLU A 337 -10.57 6.15 10.73
CA GLU A 337 -11.20 7.30 11.40
C GLU A 337 -10.56 8.63 11.00
N ASN A 338 -9.23 8.68 10.98
CA ASN A 338 -8.51 9.90 10.59
C ASN A 338 -8.83 10.27 9.13
N ARG A 339 -8.84 9.29 8.23
CA ARG A 339 -9.16 9.52 6.82
C ARG A 339 -10.61 9.98 6.61
N VAL A 340 -11.55 9.39 7.36
CA VAL A 340 -12.96 9.84 7.36
C VAL A 340 -13.07 11.26 7.92
N ARG A 341 -12.36 11.58 9.03
CA ARG A 341 -12.34 12.94 9.58
C ARG A 341 -11.80 13.95 8.58
N GLU A 342 -10.77 13.61 7.83
CA GLU A 342 -10.21 14.48 6.77
C GLU A 342 -11.19 14.67 5.62
N ALA A 343 -11.81 13.63 5.12
CA ALA A 343 -12.81 13.71 4.07
C ALA A 343 -14.04 14.56 4.48
N LEU A 344 -14.34 14.59 5.78
CA LEU A 344 -15.43 15.38 6.36
C LEU A 344 -15.02 16.82 6.74
N LYS A 345 -13.78 17.24 6.56
CA LYS A 345 -13.37 18.63 6.75
C LYS A 345 -14.01 19.52 5.68
N GLY A 346 -14.51 20.68 6.08
CA GLY A 346 -15.07 21.66 5.13
C GLY A 346 -16.42 21.29 4.50
N THR A 347 -17.07 20.21 4.94
CA THR A 347 -18.34 19.71 4.34
C THR A 347 -19.58 20.49 4.76
N ARG A 348 -19.45 21.57 5.57
CA ARG A 348 -20.60 22.36 6.05
C ARG A 348 -21.44 23.01 4.95
N GLY A 349 -20.82 23.36 3.82
CA GLY A 349 -21.48 23.95 2.66
C GLY A 349 -21.87 22.95 1.56
N ARG A 350 -21.64 21.65 1.76
CA ARG A 350 -21.91 20.60 0.76
C ARG A 350 -23.16 19.82 1.10
N SER A 351 -23.85 19.29 0.08
CA SER A 351 -24.96 18.36 0.30
C SER A 351 -24.48 17.07 0.98
N LEU A 352 -25.38 16.45 1.74
CA LEU A 352 -25.07 15.15 2.38
C LEU A 352 -24.79 14.07 1.33
N SER A 353 -25.51 14.08 0.22
CA SER A 353 -25.32 13.14 -0.89
C SER A 353 -23.93 13.24 -1.49
N THR A 354 -23.43 14.47 -1.76
CA THR A 354 -22.06 14.70 -2.24
C THR A 354 -21.02 14.18 -1.23
N THR A 355 -21.25 14.49 0.06
CA THR A 355 -20.36 14.00 1.14
C THR A 355 -20.31 12.47 1.21
N ILE A 356 -21.45 11.80 1.07
CA ILE A 356 -21.55 10.34 1.03
C ILE A 356 -20.84 9.77 -0.21
N ALA A 357 -21.00 10.39 -1.37
CA ALA A 357 -20.32 9.97 -2.60
C ALA A 357 -18.79 10.00 -2.45
N GLU A 358 -18.24 11.01 -1.77
CA GLU A 358 -16.79 11.11 -1.48
C GLU A 358 -16.32 10.09 -0.42
N LEU A 359 -17.16 9.72 0.54
CA LEU A 359 -16.83 8.73 1.58
C LEU A 359 -16.86 7.28 1.06
N ASN A 360 -17.79 6.97 0.18
CA ASN A 360 -18.03 5.60 -0.26
C ASN A 360 -16.81 4.88 -0.84
N PRO A 361 -15.95 5.50 -1.69
CA PRO A 361 -14.73 4.86 -2.17
C PRO A 361 -13.77 4.49 -1.02
N ILE A 362 -13.68 5.34 0.01
CA ILE A 362 -12.85 5.10 1.19
C ILE A 362 -13.36 3.88 1.97
N LEU A 363 -14.67 3.84 2.23
CA LEU A 363 -15.33 2.78 3.00
C LEU A 363 -15.27 1.44 2.25
N ARG A 364 -15.58 1.44 0.93
CA ARG A 364 -15.51 0.24 0.09
C ARG A 364 -14.11 -0.34 0.02
N GLY A 365 -13.11 0.50 -0.29
CA GLY A 365 -11.72 0.07 -0.39
C GLY A 365 -11.17 -0.48 0.92
N TRP A 366 -11.53 0.16 2.05
CA TRP A 366 -11.14 -0.32 3.37
C TRP A 366 -11.78 -1.67 3.71
N MET A 367 -13.07 -1.84 3.49
CA MET A 367 -13.77 -3.09 3.80
C MET A 367 -13.34 -4.23 2.86
N ALA A 368 -13.09 -3.95 1.58
CA ALA A 368 -12.56 -4.92 0.65
C ALA A 368 -11.21 -5.48 1.11
N TYR A 369 -10.34 -4.62 1.65
CA TYR A 369 -9.07 -5.07 2.22
C TYR A 369 -9.25 -5.87 3.52
N PHE A 370 -10.15 -5.42 4.42
CA PHE A 370 -10.37 -6.06 5.72
C PHE A 370 -11.49 -7.13 5.73
N ARG A 371 -11.87 -7.65 4.56
CA ARG A 371 -12.96 -8.64 4.41
C ARG A 371 -12.74 -9.95 5.16
N LEU A 372 -11.48 -10.30 5.50
CA LEU A 372 -11.16 -11.51 6.27
C LEU A 372 -11.44 -11.37 7.77
N THR A 373 -11.87 -10.20 8.26
CA THR A 373 -12.18 -10.04 9.68
C THR A 373 -13.36 -10.91 10.10
N GLU A 374 -13.20 -11.59 11.23
CA GLU A 374 -14.23 -12.47 11.81
C GLU A 374 -14.93 -11.80 13.01
N THR A 375 -14.52 -10.57 13.37
CA THR A 375 -15.09 -9.80 14.47
C THR A 375 -16.02 -8.71 13.94
N LYS A 376 -17.36 -8.93 14.08
CA LYS A 376 -18.39 -8.01 13.56
C LYS A 376 -18.48 -6.73 14.38
N LYS A 377 -18.38 -6.83 15.71
CA LYS A 377 -18.63 -5.72 16.66
C LYS A 377 -17.92 -4.43 16.27
N THR A 378 -16.64 -4.50 15.97
CA THR A 378 -15.85 -3.30 15.64
C THR A 378 -16.25 -2.69 14.30
N VAL A 379 -16.70 -3.51 13.34
CA VAL A 379 -17.22 -3.01 12.05
C VAL A 379 -18.55 -2.29 12.27
N GLU A 380 -19.41 -2.80 13.13
CA GLU A 380 -20.68 -2.18 13.54
C GLU A 380 -20.46 -0.84 14.26
N GLU A 381 -19.47 -0.79 15.15
CA GLU A 381 -19.09 0.43 15.87
C GLU A 381 -18.63 1.52 14.90
N VAL A 382 -17.81 1.18 13.87
CA VAL A 382 -17.38 2.12 12.83
C VAL A 382 -18.55 2.59 11.98
N ASP A 383 -19.45 1.70 11.57
CA ASP A 383 -20.67 2.06 10.84
C ASP A 383 -21.53 3.04 11.66
N GLY A 384 -21.69 2.78 12.96
CA GLY A 384 -22.39 3.66 13.89
C GLY A 384 -21.73 5.04 14.00
N TRP A 385 -20.41 5.06 14.13
CA TRP A 385 -19.62 6.27 14.23
C TRP A 385 -19.67 7.14 12.95
N VAL A 386 -19.62 6.52 11.77
CA VAL A 386 -19.76 7.23 10.49
C VAL A 386 -21.11 7.92 10.41
N ARG A 387 -22.22 7.19 10.72
CA ARG A 387 -23.57 7.79 10.76
C ARG A 387 -23.69 8.91 11.79
N HIS A 388 -23.06 8.76 12.95
CA HIS A 388 -23.01 9.81 13.97
C HIS A 388 -22.31 11.08 13.43
N LYS A 389 -21.19 10.93 12.72
CA LYS A 389 -20.50 12.05 12.05
C LYS A 389 -21.40 12.74 11.01
N LEU A 390 -22.11 11.98 10.21
CA LEU A 390 -23.01 12.53 9.19
C LEU A 390 -24.21 13.28 9.82
N ARG A 391 -24.81 12.75 10.90
CA ARG A 391 -25.83 13.47 11.68
C ARG A 391 -25.27 14.78 12.28
N CYS A 392 -24.01 14.74 12.74
CA CYS A 392 -23.36 15.94 13.27
C CYS A 392 -23.18 17.03 12.19
N ILE A 393 -22.94 16.64 10.95
CA ILE A 393 -22.89 17.59 9.81
C ILE A 393 -24.28 18.21 9.60
N LEU A 394 -25.35 17.40 9.52
CA LEU A 394 -26.72 17.92 9.41
C LEU A 394 -27.04 18.92 10.50
N TRP A 395 -26.78 18.56 11.76
CA TRP A 395 -27.02 19.44 12.88
C TRP A 395 -26.25 20.77 12.79
N ARG A 396 -25.03 20.75 12.28
CA ARG A 396 -24.20 21.95 12.09
C ARG A 396 -24.66 22.81 10.91
N GLN A 397 -25.23 22.20 9.87
CA GLN A 397 -25.81 22.92 8.73
C GLN A 397 -27.04 23.71 9.15
N TRP A 398 -27.82 23.19 10.08
CA TRP A 398 -28.98 23.86 10.66
C TRP A 398 -28.56 24.83 11.76
N LYS A 399 -28.13 26.02 11.37
CA LYS A 399 -27.53 27.01 12.28
C LYS A 399 -28.47 27.48 13.37
N ARG A 400 -29.77 27.71 13.04
CA ARG A 400 -30.78 28.27 13.95
C ARG A 400 -31.64 27.18 14.60
N PRO A 401 -32.05 27.31 15.90
CA PRO A 401 -32.90 26.34 16.56
C PRO A 401 -34.22 26.07 15.82
N TYR A 402 -34.91 27.09 15.31
CA TYR A 402 -36.12 26.90 14.52
C TYR A 402 -35.87 26.07 13.25
N THR A 403 -34.78 26.30 12.54
CA THR A 403 -34.39 25.46 11.38
C THR A 403 -34.19 24.01 11.78
N ARG A 404 -33.61 23.75 12.98
CA ARG A 404 -33.43 22.40 13.51
C ARG A 404 -34.79 21.76 13.80
N ALA A 405 -35.70 22.48 14.52
CA ALA A 405 -37.04 22.00 14.81
C ALA A 405 -37.80 21.65 13.52
N THR A 406 -37.85 22.56 12.54
CA THR A 406 -38.52 22.32 11.26
C THR A 406 -37.97 21.08 10.54
N ASN A 407 -36.63 20.90 10.50
CA ASN A 407 -36.03 19.73 9.85
C ASN A 407 -36.28 18.42 10.62
N LEU A 408 -36.35 18.46 11.96
CA LEU A 408 -36.73 17.31 12.77
C LEU A 408 -38.20 16.92 12.56
N MET A 409 -39.11 17.89 12.45
CA MET A 409 -40.52 17.62 12.11
C MET A 409 -40.64 16.99 10.71
N LYS A 410 -39.94 17.54 9.70
CA LYS A 410 -39.89 16.94 8.37
C LYS A 410 -39.37 15.50 8.37
N ALA A 411 -38.51 15.18 9.33
CA ALA A 411 -37.98 13.83 9.53
C ALA A 411 -38.87 12.92 10.42
N GLY A 412 -40.08 13.37 10.77
CA GLY A 412 -41.09 12.56 11.43
C GLY A 412 -41.15 12.67 12.97
N LEU A 413 -40.50 13.67 13.58
CA LEU A 413 -40.72 13.95 15.01
C LEU A 413 -41.98 14.81 15.21
N THR A 414 -42.64 14.61 16.36
CA THR A 414 -43.72 15.52 16.75
C THR A 414 -43.18 16.93 17.03
N GLU A 415 -44.02 17.93 16.93
CA GLU A 415 -43.66 19.33 17.13
C GLU A 415 -42.99 19.54 18.49
N GLU A 416 -43.61 19.05 19.56
CA GLU A 416 -43.10 19.13 20.93
C GLU A 416 -41.70 18.51 21.04
N GLN A 417 -41.49 17.30 20.50
CA GLN A 417 -40.20 16.60 20.51
C GLN A 417 -39.16 17.38 19.73
N ALA A 418 -39.53 17.94 18.58
CA ALA A 418 -38.61 18.68 17.71
C ALA A 418 -38.13 19.99 18.36
N PHE A 419 -39.05 20.78 18.93
CA PHE A 419 -38.73 22.02 19.64
C PHE A 419 -37.88 21.75 20.89
N ARG A 420 -38.28 20.80 21.73
CA ARG A 420 -37.54 20.40 22.93
C ARG A 420 -36.10 19.97 22.58
N SER A 421 -35.92 19.23 21.46
CA SER A 421 -34.63 18.77 20.99
C SER A 421 -33.78 19.92 20.40
N ALA A 422 -34.39 20.83 19.64
CA ALA A 422 -33.72 21.93 18.97
C ALA A 422 -33.20 23.01 19.94
N PHE A 423 -33.90 23.23 21.06
CA PHE A 423 -33.58 24.27 22.05
C PHE A 423 -32.85 23.75 23.30
N ASN A 424 -32.33 22.51 23.29
CA ASN A 424 -31.69 21.87 24.46
C ASN A 424 -30.32 22.41 24.83
N GLN A 425 -29.80 23.42 24.13
CA GLN A 425 -28.52 24.11 24.34
C GLN A 425 -27.27 23.19 24.28
N ARG A 426 -27.44 21.91 23.94
CA ARG A 426 -26.32 20.96 23.85
C ARG A 426 -25.60 21.07 22.51
N GLY A 427 -24.30 20.73 22.52
CA GLY A 427 -23.44 20.82 21.34
C GLY A 427 -23.83 19.85 20.22
N PRO A 428 -23.33 20.10 18.99
CA PRO A 428 -23.68 19.28 17.80
C PRO A 428 -23.34 17.80 17.94
N TRP A 429 -22.25 17.48 18.60
CA TRP A 429 -21.81 16.10 18.79
C TRP A 429 -22.76 15.34 19.71
N TRP A 430 -23.16 15.92 20.82
CA TRP A 430 -24.14 15.30 21.71
C TRP A 430 -25.48 15.07 20.99
N ASN A 431 -26.01 16.10 20.35
CA ASN A 431 -27.29 16.00 19.64
C ASN A 431 -27.29 14.93 18.56
N SER A 432 -26.20 14.82 17.80
CA SER A 432 -26.09 13.83 16.72
C SER A 432 -26.08 12.38 17.19
N GLY A 433 -25.74 12.13 18.44
CA GLY A 433 -25.82 10.82 19.09
C GLY A 433 -27.12 10.56 19.86
N ALA A 434 -27.91 11.59 20.12
CA ALA A 434 -29.11 11.52 20.94
C ALA A 434 -30.26 10.79 20.20
N SER A 435 -31.26 10.34 20.99
CA SER A 435 -32.39 9.55 20.51
C SER A 435 -33.19 10.24 19.41
N HIS A 436 -33.42 11.54 19.51
CA HIS A 436 -34.16 12.32 18.50
C HIS A 436 -33.47 12.29 17.13
N MET A 437 -32.16 12.47 17.04
CA MET A 437 -31.41 12.40 15.78
C MET A 437 -31.29 10.96 15.26
N ASN A 438 -31.20 9.97 16.15
CA ASN A 438 -31.20 8.58 15.74
C ASN A 438 -32.56 8.13 15.18
N ARG A 439 -33.68 8.64 15.72
CA ARG A 439 -35.03 8.39 15.23
C ARG A 439 -35.31 9.12 13.92
N ALA A 440 -34.96 10.41 13.82
CA ALA A 440 -35.15 11.22 12.63
C ALA A 440 -34.31 10.72 11.45
N PHE A 441 -33.07 10.28 11.70
CA PHE A 441 -32.11 9.84 10.70
C PHE A 441 -31.55 8.45 11.04
N PRO A 442 -32.39 7.40 10.91
CA PRO A 442 -31.98 6.01 11.14
C PRO A 442 -31.04 5.49 10.05
N LYS A 443 -30.55 4.26 10.18
CA LYS A 443 -29.71 3.60 9.16
C LYS A 443 -30.36 3.66 7.77
N SER A 444 -31.63 3.35 7.66
CA SER A 444 -32.39 3.36 6.40
C SER A 444 -32.40 4.70 5.67
N PHE A 445 -32.31 5.83 6.38
CA PHE A 445 -32.17 7.15 5.77
C PHE A 445 -30.83 7.26 5.01
N PHE A 446 -29.74 6.83 5.62
CA PHE A 446 -28.42 6.87 4.99
C PHE A 446 -28.30 5.83 3.87
N ASP A 447 -28.92 4.68 4.00
CA ASP A 447 -28.96 3.64 2.97
C ASP A 447 -29.67 4.18 1.69
N ARG A 448 -30.79 4.92 1.84
CA ARG A 448 -31.46 5.60 0.70
C ARG A 448 -30.60 6.67 0.05
N LEU A 449 -29.72 7.32 0.79
CA LEU A 449 -28.72 8.26 0.24
C LEU A 449 -27.50 7.55 -0.36
N GLY A 450 -27.48 6.23 -0.37
CA GLY A 450 -26.41 5.42 -0.94
C GLY A 450 -25.16 5.27 -0.08
N LEU A 451 -25.24 5.53 1.25
CA LEU A 451 -24.10 5.30 2.15
C LEU A 451 -23.76 3.81 2.21
N VAL A 452 -22.51 3.49 1.98
CA VAL A 452 -22.01 2.10 2.12
C VAL A 452 -21.99 1.70 3.59
N SER A 453 -22.73 0.64 3.96
CA SER A 453 -22.56 -0.05 5.25
C SER A 453 -21.37 -0.99 5.16
N LEU A 454 -20.41 -0.83 6.07
CA LEU A 454 -19.24 -1.70 6.18
C LEU A 454 -19.65 -3.13 6.56
N LEU A 455 -20.62 -3.27 7.48
CA LEU A 455 -21.12 -4.57 7.93
C LEU A 455 -21.80 -5.34 6.79
N ASP A 456 -22.68 -4.68 6.04
CA ASP A 456 -23.39 -5.33 4.93
C ASP A 456 -22.41 -5.66 3.79
N THR A 457 -21.43 -4.79 3.53
CA THR A 457 -20.35 -5.06 2.59
C THR A 457 -19.50 -6.25 3.03
N MET A 458 -19.16 -6.34 4.33
CA MET A 458 -18.41 -7.46 4.89
C MET A 458 -19.16 -8.78 4.67
N ARG A 459 -20.44 -8.83 5.04
CA ARG A 459 -21.29 -10.02 4.88
C ARG A 459 -21.34 -10.47 3.42
N ARG A 460 -21.60 -9.54 2.49
CA ARG A 460 -21.63 -9.83 1.07
C ARG A 460 -20.29 -10.39 0.55
N LEU A 461 -19.18 -9.79 0.94
CA LEU A 461 -17.84 -10.23 0.50
C LEU A 461 -17.44 -11.59 1.11
N GLN A 462 -18.00 -11.97 2.25
CA GLN A 462 -17.76 -13.27 2.88
C GLN A 462 -18.66 -14.39 2.33
N CYS A 463 -19.85 -14.06 1.79
CA CYS A 463 -20.70 -15.04 1.11
C CYS A 463 -20.22 -15.44 -0.28
N VAL A 464 -19.33 -14.66 -0.89
CA VAL A 464 -18.78 -14.91 -2.25
C VAL A 464 -17.46 -15.70 -2.19
N GLN A 465 -16.95 -16.02 -1.02
CA GLN A 465 -15.75 -16.85 -0.78
C GLN A 465 -16.10 -18.29 -0.44
#